data_0b4dd0efba3162bdf93013151ddac419
#
_entry.id   0b4dd0efba3162bdf93013151ddac419
#
_cell.length_a   1.000
_cell.length_b   1.000
_cell.length_c   1.000
_cell.angle_alpha   90.00
_cell.angle_beta   90.00
_cell.angle_gamma   90.00
#
_symmetry.space_group_name_H-M   'P 1'
#
loop_
_entity.id
_entity.type
_entity.pdbx_description
1 polymer ?
#
loop_
_entity_poly.entity_id
_entity_poly.type
_entity_poly.pdbx_seq_one_letter_code
_entity_poly.pdbx_strand_id
1 'polypeptide(L)'
;MYSIPAGTNSKLELFLEAKPAGNQFYPCFLQGFDNARDTMTEQEFLTHHQLTRNPFADEDAQTDSVFREFCISGTFHPSWSKVVGDSKQPATAVVFGSKGSGKTAMRLQLMRHITAHNEQFPEQRVFLVEFDDFNSYLGALQEHLPLRQQSSPDKVLHSLRLWDHMDAILSQGVTQLVDRILQTNASNNIPAMSVRQDAIDRLDRGQRRDLLLLTATFDHSKTGTLYTRFSALKKRLRFITLNPWMPVVIGVESSALAIWLSYFLYQSDSEWLKYLVWLLPAALALAWGMFGYRWFRHHLLAIRVCKNLRVLQRDPGQLRQLLMQFSDVELDEQPLPQSQRSDDRFALLEKLQLLLRSLGFPGMIVIVDRVDEPELVNGQAERMKQLVWPLLDNKLLKHENFGIKLLLPSELHYFIDRETREFHERARLDKQNVVASFDWTGEALYDLIASRMRACASPDARPSPRDFFNADLTETRFIAALQSLTTPRNVFRFLYRLITEHCKRFRSETPQFKIASDLFESTLAVVQAEDRRQ
;
A
#
# COMPACT_ATOMS: atom_id res chain seq x y z
N MET A 1 44.53 8.05 -4.61
CA MET A 1 45.46 9.17 -4.46
C MET A 1 44.71 10.45 -4.79
N TYR A 2 44.19 11.13 -3.77
CA TYR A 2 44.16 12.57 -3.60
C TYR A 2 43.65 12.82 -2.17
N SER A 3 44.52 13.43 -1.41
CA SER A 3 44.49 13.70 0.01
C SER A 3 43.50 14.82 0.39
N ILE A 4 42.84 14.63 1.52
CA ILE A 4 42.06 15.62 2.26
C ILE A 4 43.02 16.40 3.16
N PRO A 5 42.99 17.74 3.22
CA PRO A 5 43.66 18.49 4.28
C PRO A 5 42.71 18.70 5.47
N ALA A 6 43.23 18.38 6.66
CA ALA A 6 42.70 18.76 7.96
C ALA A 6 43.05 20.21 8.32
N GLY A 7 42.18 20.85 9.09
CA GLY A 7 42.40 22.13 9.79
C GLY A 7 41.20 23.08 9.57
N THR A 8 40.41 23.44 10.58
CA THR A 8 40.78 24.28 11.71
C THR A 8 39.63 24.28 12.74
N ASN A 9 39.91 23.73 13.91
CA ASN A 9 39.22 24.08 15.15
C ASN A 9 39.80 25.40 15.66
N SER A 10 39.03 26.48 15.70
CA SER A 10 39.28 27.62 16.59
C SER A 10 38.19 28.65 16.38
N LYS A 11 37.16 28.67 17.24
CA LYS A 11 36.32 29.84 17.60
C LYS A 11 35.14 29.39 18.51
N LEU A 12 35.51 28.86 19.68
CA LEU A 12 34.52 28.65 20.76
C LEU A 12 35.20 28.62 22.13
N GLU A 13 36.18 29.50 22.33
CA GLU A 13 36.74 29.81 23.65
C GLU A 13 37.13 31.28 23.65
N LEU A 14 36.18 32.16 23.96
CA LEU A 14 36.46 33.57 24.36
C LEU A 14 35.14 34.25 24.69
N PHE A 15 34.52 33.87 25.81
CA PHE A 15 33.54 34.72 26.53
C PHE A 15 33.28 34.19 27.96
N LEU A 16 34.38 34.06 28.71
CA LEU A 16 34.34 33.91 30.17
C LEU A 16 35.53 34.64 30.75
N GLU A 17 35.38 35.99 30.93
CA GLU A 17 36.10 36.75 31.93
C GLU A 17 35.76 38.24 31.75
N ALA A 18 34.78 38.72 32.56
CA ALA A 18 34.75 40.12 33.02
C ALA A 18 33.73 40.24 34.17
N LYS A 19 34.18 40.17 35.42
CA LYS A 19 33.56 40.93 36.52
C LYS A 19 34.15 42.33 36.50
N PRO A 20 33.32 43.39 36.73
CA PRO A 20 33.30 43.98 38.04
C PRO A 20 31.95 44.56 38.55
N ALA A 21 31.82 44.54 39.86
CA ALA A 21 31.31 45.54 40.83
C ALA A 21 29.96 46.26 40.60
N GLY A 22 29.01 45.97 41.47
CA GLY A 22 28.22 46.97 42.21
C GLY A 22 27.06 47.63 41.50
N ASN A 23 25.82 47.20 41.79
CA ASN A 23 24.83 48.11 42.39
C ASN A 23 23.47 47.40 42.57
N GLN A 24 22.87 47.76 43.67
CA GLN A 24 21.49 47.53 44.09
C GLN A 24 20.50 47.32 42.94
N PHE A 25 19.84 46.15 42.95
CA PHE A 25 18.65 45.94 42.13
C PHE A 25 17.48 45.43 42.96
N TYR A 26 16.38 46.10 42.78
CA TYR A 26 15.05 45.88 43.31
C TYR A 26 14.55 44.43 43.06
N PRO A 27 13.89 43.77 43.99
CA PRO A 27 13.21 42.49 43.74
C PRO A 27 11.77 42.77 43.28
N CYS A 28 11.58 42.96 42.01
CA CYS A 28 10.24 42.99 41.40
C CYS A 28 10.39 42.60 39.92
N PHE A 29 10.38 41.27 39.62
CA PHE A 29 9.99 40.72 38.34
C PHE A 29 10.27 39.19 38.20
N LEU A 30 10.10 38.42 39.30
CA LEU A 30 10.15 36.94 39.27
C LEU A 30 8.95 36.31 39.98
N GLN A 31 7.77 36.89 39.83
CA GLN A 31 6.52 36.30 40.32
C GLN A 31 5.60 35.76 39.20
N GLY A 32 6.14 35.59 37.97
CA GLY A 32 5.33 35.18 36.79
C GLY A 32 5.62 33.80 36.23
N PHE A 33 6.60 33.04 36.77
CA PHE A 33 6.98 31.74 36.22
C PHE A 33 6.82 30.53 37.18
N ASP A 34 6.32 30.72 38.38
CA ASP A 34 6.11 29.61 39.35
C ASP A 34 4.68 29.02 39.31
N ASN A 35 3.77 29.57 38.47
CA ASN A 35 2.38 29.08 38.41
C ASN A 35 2.20 27.81 37.54
N ALA A 36 3.26 27.26 36.94
CA ALA A 36 3.16 26.06 36.11
C ALA A 36 3.38 24.75 36.91
N ARG A 37 3.78 24.83 38.17
CA ARG A 37 4.02 23.63 39.01
C ARG A 37 2.89 23.27 39.97
N ASP A 38 1.82 24.05 39.99
CA ASP A 38 0.76 23.91 41.01
C ASP A 38 -0.56 23.37 40.47
N THR A 39 -0.64 23.09 39.15
CA THR A 39 -1.86 22.50 38.56
C THR A 39 -1.79 20.99 38.58
N MET A 40 -2.96 20.34 38.76
CA MET A 40 -3.12 18.90 38.69
C MET A 40 -2.61 18.37 37.37
N THR A 41 -1.79 17.33 37.38
CA THR A 41 -1.26 16.70 36.17
C THR A 41 -2.27 15.71 35.57
N GLU A 42 -2.23 15.54 34.24
CA GLU A 42 -3.03 14.50 33.56
C GLU A 42 -2.74 13.10 34.16
N GLN A 43 -1.48 12.85 34.53
CA GLN A 43 -1.10 11.56 35.11
C GLN A 43 -1.76 11.31 36.49
N GLU A 44 -1.90 12.32 37.33
CA GLU A 44 -2.63 12.22 38.60
C GLU A 44 -4.10 11.89 38.38
N PHE A 45 -4.74 12.56 37.42
CA PHE A 45 -6.13 12.29 37.03
C PHE A 45 -6.29 10.85 36.53
N LEU A 46 -5.43 10.41 35.59
CA LEU A 46 -5.48 9.07 35.03
C LEU A 46 -5.22 7.99 36.10
N THR A 47 -4.24 8.19 36.97
CA THR A 47 -3.91 7.24 38.05
C THR A 47 -5.08 7.07 39.03
N HIS A 48 -5.78 8.17 39.37
CA HIS A 48 -6.98 8.09 40.19
C HIS A 48 -8.06 7.20 39.54
N HIS A 49 -8.22 7.29 38.23
CA HIS A 49 -9.15 6.44 37.45
C HIS A 49 -8.56 5.08 37.06
N GLN A 50 -7.44 4.67 37.69
CA GLN A 50 -6.76 3.38 37.49
C GLN A 50 -6.31 3.17 36.03
N LEU A 51 -5.98 4.26 35.31
CA LEU A 51 -5.43 4.24 33.97
C LEU A 51 -3.92 4.47 34.01
N THR A 52 -3.17 3.64 33.28
CA THR A 52 -1.70 3.69 33.21
C THR A 52 -1.22 4.72 32.17
N ARG A 53 -2.04 5.04 31.19
CA ARG A 53 -1.76 6.02 30.13
C ARG A 53 -3.06 6.64 29.61
N ASN A 54 -2.94 7.79 28.91
CA ASN A 54 -4.11 8.45 28.32
C ASN A 54 -4.61 7.65 27.12
N PRO A 55 -5.85 7.09 27.16
CA PRO A 55 -6.39 6.30 26.04
C PRO A 55 -6.80 7.13 24.83
N PHE A 56 -6.77 8.47 24.91
CA PHE A 56 -7.27 9.39 23.88
C PHE A 56 -6.18 10.30 23.30
N ALA A 57 -4.90 10.05 23.62
CA ALA A 57 -3.80 10.89 23.18
C ALA A 57 -3.54 10.82 21.65
N ASP A 58 -3.75 9.64 21.06
CA ASP A 58 -3.50 9.40 19.65
C ASP A 58 -4.80 9.38 18.83
N GLU A 59 -4.83 10.15 17.75
CA GLU A 59 -5.97 10.25 16.82
C GLU A 59 -5.81 9.39 15.55
N ASP A 60 -4.57 8.96 15.24
CA ASP A 60 -4.27 8.19 14.04
C ASP A 60 -4.07 6.71 14.38
N ALA A 61 -4.94 5.86 13.84
CA ALA A 61 -4.90 4.41 14.06
C ALA A 61 -3.57 3.74 13.65
N GLN A 62 -2.77 4.36 12.77
CA GLN A 62 -1.48 3.79 12.36
C GLN A 62 -0.39 3.97 13.41
N THR A 63 -0.39 5.11 14.10
CA THR A 63 0.59 5.43 15.14
C THR A 63 0.12 5.07 16.53
N ASP A 64 -1.19 4.92 16.70
CA ASP A 64 -1.85 4.62 17.98
C ASP A 64 -1.46 3.23 18.51
N SER A 65 -0.60 3.22 19.52
CA SER A 65 -0.15 1.99 20.17
C SER A 65 -1.29 1.28 20.93
N VAL A 66 -2.21 2.03 21.54
CA VAL A 66 -3.38 1.46 22.26
C VAL A 66 -4.27 0.68 21.29
N PHE A 67 -4.54 1.27 20.13
CA PHE A 67 -5.33 0.60 19.10
C PHE A 67 -4.63 -0.65 18.57
N ARG A 68 -3.36 -0.54 18.20
CA ARG A 68 -2.61 -1.63 17.55
C ARG A 68 -2.37 -2.84 18.45
N GLU A 69 -2.09 -2.60 19.73
CA GLU A 69 -1.74 -3.66 20.68
C GLU A 69 -2.97 -4.30 21.33
N PHE A 70 -4.00 -3.52 21.62
CA PHE A 70 -5.10 -3.97 22.49
C PHE A 70 -6.48 -3.89 21.84
N CYS A 71 -6.75 -2.87 21.02
CA CYS A 71 -8.10 -2.60 20.53
C CYS A 71 -8.39 -3.10 19.12
N ILE A 72 -7.37 -3.53 18.37
CA ILE A 72 -7.51 -3.93 16.96
C ILE A 72 -8.50 -5.08 16.74
N SER A 73 -8.64 -5.98 17.72
CA SER A 73 -9.56 -7.12 17.68
C SER A 73 -10.76 -6.96 18.64
N GLY A 74 -10.91 -5.80 19.27
CA GLY A 74 -11.92 -5.57 20.31
C GLY A 74 -13.22 -5.02 19.80
N THR A 75 -13.21 -3.77 19.37
CA THR A 75 -14.42 -3.03 18.96
C THR A 75 -14.42 -2.79 17.47
N PHE A 76 -15.48 -3.24 16.82
CA PHE A 76 -15.67 -3.08 15.37
C PHE A 76 -16.81 -2.10 15.09
N HIS A 77 -16.71 -1.43 13.94
CA HIS A 77 -17.81 -0.61 13.43
C HIS A 77 -19.07 -1.47 13.18
N PRO A 78 -20.31 -0.97 13.39
CA PRO A 78 -21.54 -1.73 13.15
C PRO A 78 -21.64 -2.35 11.74
N SER A 79 -21.08 -1.70 10.72
CA SER A 79 -21.04 -2.24 9.35
C SER A 79 -19.93 -3.27 9.08
N TRP A 80 -19.18 -3.70 10.10
CA TRP A 80 -18.03 -4.62 9.96
C TRP A 80 -18.36 -5.87 9.18
N SER A 81 -19.42 -6.57 9.55
CA SER A 81 -19.83 -7.84 8.91
C SER A 81 -20.12 -7.67 7.41
N LYS A 82 -20.74 -6.52 7.04
CA LYS A 82 -21.02 -6.19 5.63
C LYS A 82 -19.75 -5.91 4.82
N VAL A 83 -18.75 -5.29 5.44
CA VAL A 83 -17.47 -4.96 4.78
C VAL A 83 -16.60 -6.20 4.64
N VAL A 84 -16.47 -7.00 5.69
CA VAL A 84 -15.65 -8.23 5.67
C VAL A 84 -16.24 -9.24 4.71
N GLY A 85 -17.54 -9.53 4.84
CA GLY A 85 -18.20 -10.61 4.10
C GLY A 85 -17.68 -11.99 4.51
N ASP A 86 -17.76 -12.95 3.59
CA ASP A 86 -17.18 -14.27 3.77
C ASP A 86 -15.73 -14.28 3.28
N SER A 87 -14.77 -14.53 4.18
CA SER A 87 -13.36 -14.62 3.83
C SER A 87 -13.04 -15.79 2.89
N LYS A 88 -13.87 -16.85 2.89
CA LYS A 88 -13.72 -18.00 1.98
C LYS A 88 -14.10 -17.66 0.54
N GLN A 89 -15.01 -16.69 0.37
CA GLN A 89 -15.45 -16.18 -0.92
C GLN A 89 -15.26 -14.66 -0.94
N PRO A 90 -14.04 -14.17 -1.22
CA PRO A 90 -13.74 -12.74 -1.22
C PRO A 90 -14.76 -11.96 -2.05
N ALA A 91 -15.43 -11.02 -1.41
CA ALA A 91 -16.44 -10.18 -2.05
C ALA A 91 -16.00 -8.71 -2.02
N THR A 92 -16.48 -7.94 -2.98
CA THR A 92 -16.24 -6.50 -3.04
C THR A 92 -17.10 -5.77 -2.02
N ALA A 93 -16.50 -4.76 -1.35
CA ALA A 93 -17.21 -3.81 -0.51
C ALA A 93 -16.73 -2.38 -0.80
N VAL A 94 -17.67 -1.45 -0.84
CA VAL A 94 -17.40 -0.01 -1.03
C VAL A 94 -17.92 0.73 0.20
N VAL A 95 -17.00 1.43 0.88
CA VAL A 95 -17.29 2.13 2.14
C VAL A 95 -17.02 3.60 1.95
N PHE A 96 -18.02 4.43 2.19
CA PHE A 96 -17.89 5.89 2.19
C PHE A 96 -17.89 6.40 3.63
N GLY A 97 -16.85 7.12 4.01
CA GLY A 97 -16.74 7.64 5.37
C GLY A 97 -16.03 8.98 5.42
N SER A 98 -16.48 9.83 6.34
CA SER A 98 -15.88 11.13 6.61
C SER A 98 -14.43 11.00 7.11
N LYS A 99 -13.68 12.08 7.09
CA LYS A 99 -12.33 12.12 7.66
C LYS A 99 -12.41 11.88 9.18
N GLY A 100 -11.62 10.91 9.67
CA GLY A 100 -11.65 10.52 11.09
C GLY A 100 -12.72 9.49 11.46
N SER A 101 -13.55 9.00 10.52
CA SER A 101 -14.56 7.95 10.78
C SER A 101 -13.96 6.56 11.08
N GLY A 102 -12.65 6.35 10.89
CA GLY A 102 -11.98 5.08 11.20
C GLY A 102 -11.73 4.18 9.99
N LYS A 103 -11.72 4.70 8.75
CA LYS A 103 -11.37 3.92 7.54
C LYS A 103 -10.03 3.21 7.66
N THR A 104 -8.99 3.92 8.11
CA THR A 104 -7.67 3.33 8.33
C THR A 104 -7.67 2.28 9.44
N ALA A 105 -8.45 2.48 10.52
CA ALA A 105 -8.65 1.46 11.54
C ALA A 105 -9.32 0.21 10.95
N MET A 106 -10.36 0.38 10.13
CA MET A 106 -11.03 -0.70 9.39
C MET A 106 -10.04 -1.47 8.50
N ARG A 107 -9.15 -0.78 7.79
CA ARG A 107 -8.08 -1.42 7.00
C ARG A 107 -7.21 -2.32 7.86
N LEU A 108 -6.68 -1.81 8.97
CA LEU A 108 -5.83 -2.56 9.89
C LEU A 108 -6.56 -3.76 10.51
N GLN A 109 -7.84 -3.58 10.88
CA GLN A 109 -8.69 -4.66 11.37
C GLN A 109 -8.94 -5.74 10.31
N LEU A 110 -9.19 -5.34 9.05
CA LEU A 110 -9.30 -6.28 7.92
C LEU A 110 -8.03 -7.10 7.72
N MET A 111 -6.88 -6.45 7.75
CA MET A 111 -5.58 -7.13 7.63
C MET A 111 -5.39 -8.15 8.77
N ARG A 112 -5.68 -7.76 10.00
CA ARG A 112 -5.60 -8.64 11.16
C ARG A 112 -6.56 -9.81 11.07
N HIS A 113 -7.80 -9.55 10.65
CA HIS A 113 -8.82 -10.58 10.45
C HIS A 113 -8.43 -11.61 9.38
N ILE A 114 -7.92 -11.15 8.23
CA ILE A 114 -7.44 -12.04 7.15
C ILE A 114 -6.23 -12.86 7.62
N THR A 115 -5.33 -12.26 8.39
CA THR A 115 -4.19 -12.98 8.96
C THR A 115 -4.67 -14.10 9.89
N ALA A 116 -5.59 -13.81 10.81
CA ALA A 116 -6.17 -14.81 11.72
C ALA A 116 -6.96 -15.90 10.95
N HIS A 117 -7.69 -15.51 9.90
CA HIS A 117 -8.36 -16.46 9.01
C HIS A 117 -7.35 -17.41 8.35
N ASN A 118 -6.24 -16.89 7.84
CA ASN A 118 -5.21 -17.69 7.19
C ASN A 118 -4.48 -18.64 8.16
N GLU A 119 -4.39 -18.28 9.44
CA GLU A 119 -3.87 -19.15 10.50
C GLU A 119 -4.84 -20.30 10.79
N GLN A 120 -6.13 -19.99 10.87
CA GLN A 120 -7.21 -20.95 11.16
C GLN A 120 -7.48 -21.90 10.00
N PHE A 121 -7.41 -21.41 8.76
CA PHE A 121 -7.79 -22.16 7.54
C PHE A 121 -6.65 -22.24 6.52
N PRO A 122 -5.61 -23.08 6.76
CA PRO A 122 -4.42 -23.14 5.89
C PRO A 122 -4.71 -23.52 4.43
N GLU A 123 -5.82 -24.21 4.17
CA GLU A 123 -6.22 -24.64 2.81
C GLU A 123 -7.11 -23.60 2.10
N GLN A 124 -7.60 -22.59 2.82
CA GLN A 124 -8.50 -21.54 2.31
C GLN A 124 -7.95 -20.16 2.59
N ARG A 125 -6.62 -20.01 2.47
CA ARG A 125 -5.95 -18.74 2.74
C ARG A 125 -6.31 -17.69 1.69
N VAL A 126 -6.30 -16.44 2.10
CA VAL A 126 -6.55 -15.28 1.26
C VAL A 126 -5.27 -14.50 1.05
N PHE A 127 -4.95 -14.20 -0.19
CA PHE A 127 -3.83 -13.33 -0.54
C PHE A 127 -4.27 -11.88 -0.45
N LEU A 128 -3.63 -11.13 0.43
CA LEU A 128 -3.94 -9.73 0.65
C LEU A 128 -2.98 -8.82 -0.12
N VAL A 129 -3.53 -7.86 -0.83
CA VAL A 129 -2.80 -6.78 -1.53
C VAL A 129 -3.25 -5.44 -0.97
N GLU A 130 -2.30 -4.65 -0.47
CA GLU A 130 -2.53 -3.29 -0.03
C GLU A 130 -2.28 -2.33 -1.20
N PHE A 131 -3.27 -1.53 -1.55
CA PHE A 131 -3.19 -0.54 -2.62
C PHE A 131 -3.53 0.83 -2.04
N ASP A 132 -2.59 1.42 -1.32
CA ASP A 132 -2.70 2.68 -0.58
C ASP A 132 -1.63 3.72 -0.96
N ASP A 133 -0.59 3.35 -1.70
CA ASP A 133 0.40 4.28 -2.28
C ASP A 133 0.17 4.44 -3.78
N PHE A 134 -0.47 5.54 -4.15
CA PHE A 134 -0.73 5.89 -5.56
C PHE A 134 0.36 6.77 -6.16
N ASN A 135 1.20 7.45 -5.37
CA ASN A 135 2.14 8.43 -5.87
C ASN A 135 3.14 7.85 -6.87
N SER A 136 3.70 6.68 -6.57
CA SER A 136 4.65 6.00 -7.46
C SER A 136 4.05 5.66 -8.82
N TYR A 137 2.81 5.18 -8.85
CA TYR A 137 2.08 4.82 -10.08
C TYR A 137 1.63 6.04 -10.87
N LEU A 138 1.13 7.06 -10.19
CA LEU A 138 0.70 8.31 -10.81
C LEU A 138 1.90 9.11 -11.35
N GLY A 139 3.04 9.10 -10.65
CA GLY A 139 4.28 9.70 -11.13
C GLY A 139 4.79 9.03 -12.42
N ALA A 140 4.81 7.69 -12.46
CA ALA A 140 5.16 6.95 -13.67
C ALA A 140 4.19 7.24 -14.83
N LEU A 141 2.88 7.31 -14.57
CA LEU A 141 1.88 7.70 -15.56
C LEU A 141 2.14 9.11 -16.09
N GLN A 142 2.42 10.08 -15.20
CA GLN A 142 2.70 11.45 -15.58
C GLN A 142 3.91 11.55 -16.51
N GLU A 143 5.00 10.86 -16.19
CA GLU A 143 6.21 10.84 -17.02
C GLU A 143 5.99 10.17 -18.38
N HIS A 144 5.07 9.21 -18.46
CA HIS A 144 4.72 8.52 -19.71
C HIS A 144 3.90 9.37 -20.68
N LEU A 145 3.21 10.40 -20.18
CA LEU A 145 2.37 11.27 -21.00
C LEU A 145 3.20 12.33 -21.75
N PRO A 146 2.68 12.89 -22.86
CA PRO A 146 3.31 14.01 -23.54
C PRO A 146 3.48 15.23 -22.62
N LEU A 147 4.57 16.00 -22.76
CA LEU A 147 4.91 17.16 -21.91
C LEU A 147 3.74 18.15 -21.71
N ARG A 148 2.91 18.35 -22.72
CA ARG A 148 1.73 19.24 -22.64
C ARG A 148 0.65 18.74 -21.67
N GLN A 149 0.65 17.45 -21.36
CA GLN A 149 -0.31 16.85 -20.42
C GLN A 149 0.28 16.70 -19.03
N GLN A 150 1.60 16.56 -18.90
CA GLN A 150 2.30 16.40 -17.62
C GLN A 150 2.13 17.58 -16.67
N SER A 151 1.98 18.79 -17.21
CA SER A 151 1.90 20.03 -16.41
C SER A 151 0.57 20.25 -15.68
N SER A 152 -0.47 19.45 -15.99
CA SER A 152 -1.80 19.60 -15.40
C SER A 152 -2.23 18.32 -14.71
N PRO A 153 -2.38 18.33 -13.36
CA PRO A 153 -2.88 17.17 -12.61
C PRO A 153 -4.20 16.61 -13.17
N ASP A 154 -5.12 17.50 -13.56
CA ASP A 154 -6.43 17.09 -14.08
C ASP A 154 -6.30 16.32 -15.40
N LYS A 155 -5.37 16.71 -16.29
CA LYS A 155 -5.13 15.99 -17.55
C LYS A 155 -4.50 14.62 -17.30
N VAL A 156 -3.59 14.52 -16.32
CA VAL A 156 -2.96 13.24 -15.95
C VAL A 156 -4.03 12.29 -15.41
N LEU A 157 -4.82 12.72 -14.44
CA LEU A 157 -5.87 11.90 -13.84
C LEU A 157 -6.96 11.55 -14.86
N HIS A 158 -7.33 12.47 -15.76
CA HIS A 158 -8.31 12.20 -16.83
C HIS A 158 -7.84 11.16 -17.86
N SER A 159 -6.52 10.98 -17.98
CA SER A 159 -5.94 9.94 -18.85
C SER A 159 -5.97 8.55 -18.24
N LEU A 160 -6.19 8.44 -16.92
CA LEU A 160 -6.19 7.19 -16.17
C LEU A 160 -7.35 6.28 -16.60
N ARG A 161 -7.09 5.00 -16.75
CA ARG A 161 -8.05 3.99 -17.19
C ARG A 161 -8.03 2.77 -16.28
N LEU A 162 -9.04 1.90 -16.40
CA LEU A 162 -9.14 0.66 -15.65
C LEU A 162 -7.87 -0.20 -15.75
N TRP A 163 -7.32 -0.35 -16.94
CA TRP A 163 -6.11 -1.17 -17.14
C TRP A 163 -4.88 -0.63 -16.43
N ASP A 164 -4.78 0.69 -16.18
CA ASP A 164 -3.69 1.28 -15.39
C ASP A 164 -3.79 0.87 -13.92
N HIS A 165 -4.99 0.88 -13.35
CA HIS A 165 -5.21 0.37 -11.99
C HIS A 165 -4.96 -1.14 -11.90
N MET A 166 -5.37 -1.90 -12.90
CA MET A 166 -5.10 -3.34 -12.96
C MET A 166 -3.60 -3.62 -13.04
N ASP A 167 -2.85 -2.85 -13.83
CA ASP A 167 -1.39 -2.95 -13.92
C ASP A 167 -0.74 -2.61 -12.55
N ALA A 168 -1.24 -1.61 -11.83
CA ALA A 168 -0.76 -1.28 -10.49
C ALA A 168 -1.08 -2.38 -9.46
N ILE A 169 -2.29 -2.93 -9.47
CA ILE A 169 -2.70 -4.05 -8.60
C ILE A 169 -1.87 -5.30 -8.90
N LEU A 170 -1.68 -5.62 -10.18
CA LEU A 170 -0.83 -6.74 -10.60
C LEU A 170 0.62 -6.54 -10.16
N SER A 171 1.15 -5.33 -10.31
CA SER A 171 2.51 -5.01 -9.85
C SER A 171 2.65 -5.21 -8.35
N GLN A 172 1.72 -4.68 -7.56
CA GLN A 172 1.76 -4.83 -6.11
C GLN A 172 1.63 -6.30 -5.69
N GLY A 173 0.68 -7.02 -6.29
CA GLY A 173 0.44 -8.43 -5.99
C GLY A 173 1.63 -9.33 -6.37
N VAL A 174 2.21 -9.14 -7.56
CA VAL A 174 3.38 -9.91 -8.02
C VAL A 174 4.59 -9.58 -7.16
N THR A 175 4.85 -8.30 -6.87
CA THR A 175 5.98 -7.90 -6.02
C THR A 175 5.89 -8.52 -4.63
N GLN A 176 4.72 -8.46 -3.99
CA GLN A 176 4.50 -9.11 -2.69
C GLN A 176 4.66 -10.63 -2.76
N LEU A 177 4.17 -11.27 -3.83
CA LEU A 177 4.32 -12.71 -4.01
C LEU A 177 5.79 -13.11 -4.15
N VAL A 178 6.55 -12.37 -4.97
CA VAL A 178 8.00 -12.58 -5.15
C VAL A 178 8.75 -12.36 -3.84
N ASP A 179 8.43 -11.30 -3.09
CA ASP A 179 9.03 -11.03 -1.77
C ASP A 179 8.81 -12.20 -0.79
N ARG A 180 7.58 -12.74 -0.76
CA ARG A 180 7.25 -13.90 0.09
C ARG A 180 7.98 -15.19 -0.33
N ILE A 181 8.15 -15.43 -1.63
CA ILE A 181 8.89 -16.59 -2.14
C ILE A 181 10.39 -16.43 -1.86
N LEU A 182 10.95 -15.25 -2.05
CA LEU A 182 12.36 -14.97 -1.81
C LEU A 182 12.69 -14.71 -0.33
N GLN A 183 11.68 -14.47 0.51
CA GLN A 183 11.82 -14.11 1.94
C GLN A 183 12.70 -12.87 2.14
N THR A 184 12.61 -11.91 1.23
CA THR A 184 13.50 -10.73 1.21
C THR A 184 13.15 -9.69 2.27
N ASN A 185 11.91 -9.67 2.76
CA ASN A 185 11.44 -8.72 3.78
C ASN A 185 11.16 -9.45 5.10
N ALA A 186 12.16 -9.50 5.98
CA ALA A 186 12.03 -10.14 7.30
C ALA A 186 10.96 -9.49 8.20
N SER A 187 10.67 -8.20 8.02
CA SER A 187 9.66 -7.46 8.78
C SER A 187 8.21 -7.88 8.45
N ASN A 188 7.97 -8.47 7.27
CA ASN A 188 6.64 -8.91 6.82
C ASN A 188 6.48 -10.43 6.84
N ASN A 189 7.37 -11.16 7.51
CA ASN A 189 7.31 -12.62 7.60
C ASN A 189 6.26 -13.06 8.64
N ILE A 190 4.98 -12.78 8.36
CA ILE A 190 3.86 -13.34 9.10
C ILE A 190 3.70 -14.79 8.60
N PRO A 191 3.84 -15.82 9.45
CA PRO A 191 3.77 -17.23 9.01
C PRO A 191 2.50 -17.56 8.24
N ALA A 192 1.37 -16.99 8.62
CA ALA A 192 0.08 -17.14 7.96
C ALA A 192 0.05 -16.63 6.49
N MET A 193 0.96 -15.75 6.13
CA MET A 193 1.09 -15.15 4.80
C MET A 193 2.27 -15.72 4.01
N SER A 194 3.08 -16.60 4.59
CA SER A 194 4.25 -17.19 3.93
C SER A 194 3.86 -18.20 2.85
N VAL A 195 4.71 -18.33 1.83
CA VAL A 195 4.57 -19.38 0.81
C VAL A 195 5.38 -20.59 1.25
N ARG A 196 4.70 -21.76 1.35
CA ARG A 196 5.36 -23.00 1.76
C ARG A 196 6.25 -23.55 0.64
N GLN A 197 7.40 -24.10 1.00
CA GLN A 197 8.35 -24.65 0.03
C GLN A 197 7.77 -25.81 -0.77
N ASP A 198 7.00 -26.69 -0.12
CA ASP A 198 6.34 -27.82 -0.77
C ASP A 198 5.34 -27.37 -1.86
N ALA A 199 4.66 -26.23 -1.66
CA ALA A 199 3.77 -25.66 -2.67
C ALA A 199 4.56 -25.14 -3.88
N ILE A 200 5.73 -24.52 -3.67
CA ILE A 200 6.62 -24.08 -4.75
C ILE A 200 7.14 -25.27 -5.57
N ASP A 201 7.51 -26.35 -4.88
CA ASP A 201 8.07 -27.54 -5.55
C ASP A 201 6.99 -28.29 -6.38
N ARG A 202 5.72 -28.19 -6.01
CA ARG A 202 4.56 -28.77 -6.75
C ARG A 202 4.17 -28.00 -8.00
N LEU A 203 4.62 -26.76 -8.19
CA LEU A 203 4.31 -25.98 -9.39
C LEU A 203 4.79 -26.74 -10.63
N ASP A 204 3.93 -26.83 -11.63
CA ASP A 204 4.30 -27.37 -12.93
C ASP A 204 5.20 -26.39 -13.73
N ARG A 205 5.74 -26.86 -14.86
CA ARG A 205 6.64 -26.03 -15.70
C ARG A 205 5.92 -24.78 -16.22
N GLY A 206 4.66 -24.90 -16.60
CA GLY A 206 3.86 -23.78 -17.12
C GLY A 206 3.64 -22.71 -16.04
N GLN A 207 3.28 -23.13 -14.82
CA GLN A 207 3.08 -22.24 -13.68
C GLN A 207 4.38 -21.52 -13.28
N ARG A 208 5.52 -22.23 -13.28
CA ARG A 208 6.84 -21.61 -13.02
C ARG A 208 7.19 -20.58 -14.08
N ARG A 209 6.93 -20.90 -15.37
CA ARG A 209 7.09 -19.95 -16.49
C ARG A 209 6.21 -18.71 -16.28
N ASP A 210 4.93 -18.90 -16.00
CA ASP A 210 3.95 -17.83 -15.85
C ASP A 210 4.32 -16.90 -14.70
N LEU A 211 4.79 -17.45 -13.57
CA LEU A 211 5.30 -16.66 -12.45
C LEU A 211 6.54 -15.83 -12.85
N LEU A 212 7.47 -16.42 -13.61
CA LEU A 212 8.64 -15.69 -14.09
C LEU A 212 8.27 -14.59 -15.10
N LEU A 213 7.30 -14.82 -15.99
CA LEU A 213 6.80 -13.81 -16.92
C LEU A 213 6.08 -12.66 -16.22
N LEU A 214 5.23 -12.97 -15.24
CA LEU A 214 4.60 -11.95 -14.39
C LEU A 214 5.66 -11.14 -13.64
N THR A 215 6.69 -11.80 -13.10
CA THR A 215 7.80 -11.11 -12.42
C THR A 215 8.57 -10.19 -13.37
N ALA A 216 8.92 -10.66 -14.57
CA ALA A 216 9.60 -9.84 -15.58
C ALA A 216 8.80 -8.60 -15.96
N THR A 217 7.47 -8.72 -15.98
CA THR A 217 6.57 -7.65 -16.43
C THR A 217 6.19 -6.71 -15.28
N PHE A 218 5.84 -7.22 -14.10
CA PHE A 218 5.16 -6.47 -13.04
C PHE A 218 5.96 -6.29 -11.74
N ASP A 219 7.02 -7.07 -11.47
CA ASP A 219 7.76 -6.94 -10.22
C ASP A 219 8.44 -5.57 -10.10
N HIS A 220 8.06 -4.79 -9.08
CA HIS A 220 8.53 -3.43 -8.83
C HIS A 220 8.93 -3.25 -7.37
N SER A 221 9.97 -3.95 -6.94
CA SER A 221 10.47 -3.86 -5.56
C SER A 221 11.51 -2.75 -5.40
N LYS A 222 11.48 -2.12 -4.23
CA LYS A 222 12.52 -1.19 -3.78
C LYS A 222 13.79 -1.92 -3.31
N THR A 223 13.72 -3.25 -3.11
CA THR A 223 14.83 -4.09 -2.63
C THR A 223 15.47 -4.86 -3.78
N GLY A 224 16.51 -4.32 -4.38
CA GLY A 224 17.25 -4.97 -5.46
C GLY A 224 16.77 -4.66 -6.87
N THR A 225 17.57 -5.05 -7.87
CA THR A 225 17.24 -4.85 -9.28
C THR A 225 16.31 -5.95 -9.79
N LEU A 226 15.51 -5.65 -10.81
CA LEU A 226 14.62 -6.63 -11.45
C LEU A 226 15.38 -7.90 -11.87
N TYR A 227 16.58 -7.74 -12.45
CA TYR A 227 17.41 -8.86 -12.90
C TYR A 227 17.86 -9.76 -11.75
N THR A 228 18.33 -9.18 -10.63
CA THR A 228 18.77 -9.97 -9.47
C THR A 228 17.61 -10.73 -8.85
N ARG A 229 16.44 -10.12 -8.71
CA ARG A 229 15.23 -10.75 -8.17
C ARG A 229 14.71 -11.85 -9.09
N PHE A 230 14.65 -11.59 -10.38
CA PHE A 230 14.27 -12.59 -11.38
C PHE A 230 15.23 -13.79 -11.36
N SER A 231 16.54 -13.55 -11.29
CA SER A 231 17.54 -14.62 -11.24
C SER A 231 17.44 -15.44 -9.94
N ALA A 232 17.20 -14.78 -8.81
CA ALA A 232 16.97 -15.46 -7.53
C ALA A 232 15.69 -16.31 -7.56
N LEU A 233 14.60 -15.74 -8.10
CA LEU A 233 13.34 -16.47 -8.25
C LEU A 233 13.49 -17.67 -9.19
N LYS A 234 14.14 -17.50 -10.34
CA LYS A 234 14.44 -18.58 -11.28
C LYS A 234 15.20 -19.74 -10.61
N LYS A 235 16.22 -19.41 -9.82
CA LYS A 235 16.98 -20.40 -9.05
C LYS A 235 16.10 -21.10 -8.02
N ARG A 236 15.24 -20.36 -7.32
CA ARG A 236 14.29 -20.90 -6.32
C ARG A 236 13.27 -21.84 -6.94
N LEU A 237 12.76 -21.50 -8.12
CA LEU A 237 11.81 -22.30 -8.90
C LEU A 237 12.49 -23.49 -9.62
N ARG A 238 13.80 -23.59 -9.61
CA ARG A 238 14.58 -24.60 -10.39
C ARG A 238 14.15 -24.61 -11.88
N PHE A 239 13.88 -23.42 -12.44
CA PHE A 239 13.44 -23.31 -13.82
C PHE A 239 14.61 -23.19 -14.78
N ILE A 240 14.69 -24.14 -15.73
CA ILE A 240 15.74 -24.14 -16.76
C ILE A 240 15.28 -23.23 -17.91
N THR A 241 16.01 -22.17 -18.15
CA THR A 241 15.77 -21.23 -19.25
C THR A 241 16.83 -21.39 -20.33
N LEU A 242 16.55 -20.88 -21.53
CA LEU A 242 17.54 -20.73 -22.57
C LEU A 242 18.60 -19.70 -22.11
N ASN A 243 19.87 -20.05 -22.28
CA ASN A 243 20.93 -19.08 -22.06
C ASN A 243 20.97 -18.10 -23.26
N PRO A 244 20.69 -16.81 -23.08
CA PRO A 244 20.63 -15.86 -24.18
C PRO A 244 21.98 -15.64 -24.89
N TRP A 245 23.09 -15.97 -24.24
CA TRP A 245 24.44 -15.86 -24.80
C TRP A 245 24.89 -17.12 -25.56
N MET A 246 24.27 -18.27 -25.29
CA MET A 246 24.67 -19.53 -25.88
C MET A 246 24.56 -19.51 -27.44
N PRO A 247 23.49 -18.99 -28.06
CA PRO A 247 23.44 -18.86 -29.51
C PRO A 247 24.52 -17.93 -30.07
N VAL A 248 24.89 -16.89 -29.33
CA VAL A 248 25.95 -15.95 -29.76
C VAL A 248 27.32 -16.63 -29.70
N VAL A 249 27.62 -17.34 -28.62
CA VAL A 249 28.88 -18.10 -28.49
C VAL A 249 29.00 -19.14 -29.60
N ILE A 250 27.95 -19.95 -29.79
CA ILE A 250 27.90 -20.95 -30.87
C ILE A 250 28.07 -20.30 -32.24
N GLY A 251 27.39 -19.16 -32.46
CA GLY A 251 27.47 -18.39 -33.67
C GLY A 251 28.87 -17.86 -33.96
N VAL A 252 29.59 -17.34 -32.94
CA VAL A 252 30.97 -16.87 -33.09
C VAL A 252 31.93 -18.03 -33.37
N GLU A 253 31.84 -19.13 -32.60
CA GLU A 253 32.68 -20.31 -32.80
C GLU A 253 32.43 -20.95 -34.16
N SER A 254 31.16 -21.12 -34.57
CA SER A 254 30.82 -21.65 -35.88
C SER A 254 31.28 -20.73 -37.01
N SER A 255 31.25 -19.41 -36.82
CA SER A 255 31.76 -18.44 -37.81
C SER A 255 33.28 -18.53 -37.92
N ALA A 256 34.00 -18.63 -36.83
CA ALA A 256 35.46 -18.82 -36.83
C ALA A 256 35.87 -20.14 -37.53
N LEU A 257 35.15 -21.22 -37.24
CA LEU A 257 35.36 -22.52 -37.85
C LEU A 257 35.08 -22.48 -39.36
N ALA A 258 33.99 -21.83 -39.78
CA ALA A 258 33.62 -21.69 -41.18
C ALA A 258 34.64 -20.85 -41.98
N ILE A 259 35.17 -19.78 -41.40
CA ILE A 259 36.22 -18.95 -42.01
C ILE A 259 37.48 -19.79 -42.16
N TRP A 260 37.86 -20.53 -41.13
CA TRP A 260 39.06 -21.42 -41.16
C TRP A 260 38.88 -22.51 -42.20
N LEU A 261 37.72 -23.17 -42.27
CA LEU A 261 37.44 -24.22 -43.25
C LEU A 261 37.38 -23.64 -44.67
N SER A 262 36.80 -22.45 -44.86
CA SER A 262 36.77 -21.75 -46.14
C SER A 262 38.20 -21.45 -46.66
N TYR A 263 39.10 -21.02 -45.77
CA TYR A 263 40.49 -20.77 -46.10
C TYR A 263 41.20 -22.07 -46.56
N PHE A 264 40.99 -23.19 -45.85
CA PHE A 264 41.55 -24.49 -46.17
C PHE A 264 41.02 -25.06 -47.48
N LEU A 265 39.70 -24.94 -47.74
CA LEU A 265 39.05 -25.37 -48.98
C LEU A 265 39.50 -24.54 -50.18
N TYR A 266 39.77 -23.25 -50.01
CA TYR A 266 40.24 -22.36 -51.05
C TYR A 266 41.65 -22.75 -51.54
N GLN A 267 42.49 -23.35 -50.71
CA GLN A 267 43.82 -23.84 -51.08
C GLN A 267 43.80 -25.19 -51.80
N SER A 268 42.64 -25.83 -51.90
CA SER A 268 42.49 -27.12 -52.61
C SER A 268 42.52 -26.96 -54.13
N ASP A 269 43.14 -27.87 -54.81
CA ASP A 269 43.24 -27.92 -56.29
C ASP A 269 41.92 -28.35 -56.96
N SER A 270 40.93 -28.79 -56.20
CA SER A 270 39.65 -29.30 -56.69
C SER A 270 38.63 -28.19 -56.99
N GLU A 271 38.22 -28.02 -58.23
CA GLU A 271 37.28 -26.96 -58.65
C GLU A 271 35.93 -27.02 -57.92
N TRP A 272 35.37 -28.21 -57.72
CA TRP A 272 34.05 -28.32 -57.05
C TRP A 272 34.12 -27.99 -55.54
N LEU A 273 35.25 -28.16 -54.85
CA LEU A 273 35.45 -27.75 -53.47
C LEU A 273 35.46 -26.23 -53.33
N LYS A 274 35.83 -25.47 -54.32
CA LYS A 274 35.79 -24.02 -54.36
C LYS A 274 34.34 -23.48 -54.29
N TYR A 275 33.36 -24.21 -54.84
CA TYR A 275 31.94 -23.83 -54.69
C TYR A 275 31.44 -24.00 -53.27
N LEU A 276 31.94 -24.98 -52.51
CA LEU A 276 31.61 -25.16 -51.08
C LEU A 276 32.04 -23.95 -50.21
N VAL A 277 33.11 -23.25 -50.64
CA VAL A 277 33.58 -22.03 -49.94
C VAL A 277 32.48 -20.97 -49.85
N TRP A 278 31.61 -20.88 -50.86
CA TRP A 278 30.49 -19.91 -50.87
C TRP A 278 29.25 -20.38 -50.12
N LEU A 279 29.04 -21.69 -49.95
CA LEU A 279 27.92 -22.24 -49.20
C LEU A 279 28.05 -22.03 -47.71
N LEU A 280 29.25 -22.07 -47.13
CA LEU A 280 29.53 -21.87 -45.73
C LEU A 280 29.12 -20.48 -45.24
N PRO A 281 29.55 -19.36 -45.82
CA PRO A 281 29.11 -18.03 -45.42
C PRO A 281 27.60 -17.80 -45.64
N ALA A 282 27.01 -18.43 -46.67
CA ALA A 282 25.54 -18.36 -46.87
C ALA A 282 24.77 -19.06 -45.75
N ALA A 283 25.20 -20.23 -45.32
CA ALA A 283 24.62 -20.96 -44.16
C ALA A 283 24.76 -20.17 -42.87
N LEU A 284 25.92 -19.54 -42.64
CA LEU A 284 26.15 -18.66 -41.49
C LEU A 284 25.27 -17.42 -41.52
N ALA A 285 25.15 -16.78 -42.68
CA ALA A 285 24.28 -15.62 -42.85
C ALA A 285 22.81 -15.98 -42.52
N LEU A 286 22.35 -17.18 -42.91
CA LEU A 286 21.03 -17.68 -42.57
C LEU A 286 20.88 -17.91 -41.04
N ALA A 287 21.86 -18.54 -40.40
CA ALA A 287 21.85 -18.79 -38.95
C ALA A 287 21.86 -17.48 -38.14
N TRP A 288 22.70 -16.51 -38.52
CA TRP A 288 22.71 -15.18 -37.93
C TRP A 288 21.44 -14.38 -38.21
N GLY A 289 20.85 -14.55 -39.40
CA GLY A 289 19.56 -13.96 -39.77
C GLY A 289 18.43 -14.46 -38.88
N MET A 290 18.36 -15.75 -38.59
CA MET A 290 17.39 -16.33 -37.65
C MET A 290 17.57 -15.79 -36.22
N PHE A 291 18.83 -15.68 -35.76
CA PHE A 291 19.11 -15.09 -34.44
C PHE A 291 18.73 -13.61 -34.38
N GLY A 292 19.12 -12.84 -35.41
CA GLY A 292 18.77 -11.42 -35.54
C GLY A 292 17.27 -11.19 -35.59
N TYR A 293 16.53 -12.01 -36.33
CA TYR A 293 15.06 -11.97 -36.38
C TYR A 293 14.43 -12.21 -34.99
N ARG A 294 14.90 -13.25 -34.30
CA ARG A 294 14.44 -13.55 -32.91
C ARG A 294 14.73 -12.38 -31.97
N TRP A 295 15.96 -11.86 -31.99
CA TRP A 295 16.36 -10.70 -31.19
C TRP A 295 15.48 -9.48 -31.49
N PHE A 296 15.24 -9.19 -32.73
CA PHE A 296 14.41 -8.06 -33.17
C PHE A 296 12.94 -8.23 -32.77
N ARG A 297 12.39 -9.43 -32.95
CA ARG A 297 11.03 -9.76 -32.52
C ARG A 297 10.82 -9.53 -31.01
N HIS A 298 11.74 -10.04 -30.17
CA HIS A 298 11.68 -9.84 -28.72
C HIS A 298 11.89 -8.37 -28.34
N HIS A 299 12.71 -7.65 -29.08
CA HIS A 299 12.91 -6.21 -28.86
C HIS A 299 11.63 -5.41 -29.16
N LEU A 300 10.97 -5.69 -30.26
CA LEU A 300 9.67 -5.07 -30.59
C LEU A 300 8.58 -5.43 -29.57
N LEU A 301 8.57 -6.69 -29.10
CA LEU A 301 7.64 -7.12 -28.05
C LEU A 301 7.90 -6.34 -26.76
N ALA A 302 9.15 -6.24 -26.32
CA ALA A 302 9.52 -5.49 -25.13
C ALA A 302 9.13 -4.01 -25.22
N ILE A 303 9.41 -3.34 -26.35
CA ILE A 303 8.99 -1.95 -26.57
C ILE A 303 7.47 -1.83 -26.48
N ARG A 304 6.72 -2.74 -27.11
CA ARG A 304 5.26 -2.72 -27.11
C ARG A 304 4.69 -2.89 -25.70
N VAL A 305 5.22 -3.84 -24.94
CA VAL A 305 4.83 -4.05 -23.52
C VAL A 305 5.15 -2.82 -22.69
N CYS A 306 6.37 -2.29 -22.76
CA CYS A 306 6.77 -1.09 -22.00
C CYS A 306 5.92 0.14 -22.35
N LYS A 307 5.57 0.31 -23.63
CA LYS A 307 4.70 1.41 -24.09
C LYS A 307 3.28 1.33 -23.50
N ASN A 308 2.77 0.12 -23.27
CA ASN A 308 1.41 -0.09 -22.78
C ASN A 308 1.34 -0.20 -21.23
N LEU A 309 2.48 -0.37 -20.54
CA LEU A 309 2.62 -0.31 -19.09
C LEU A 309 2.89 1.13 -18.64
N ARG A 310 1.85 1.97 -18.61
CA ARG A 310 2.01 3.41 -18.36
C ARG A 310 2.33 3.75 -16.90
N VAL A 311 1.92 2.91 -15.98
CA VAL A 311 2.07 3.12 -14.52
C VAL A 311 3.32 2.46 -13.92
N LEU A 312 4.15 1.84 -14.77
CA LEU A 312 5.39 1.18 -14.37
C LEU A 312 6.52 1.60 -15.30
N GLN A 313 7.59 2.08 -14.72
CA GLN A 313 8.80 2.39 -15.51
C GLN A 313 9.56 1.09 -15.78
N ARG A 314 9.56 0.66 -17.05
CA ARG A 314 10.29 -0.51 -17.53
C ARG A 314 11.28 -0.13 -18.61
N ASP A 315 12.52 -0.59 -18.47
CA ASP A 315 13.50 -0.50 -19.56
C ASP A 315 13.30 -1.61 -20.58
N PRO A 316 13.03 -1.26 -21.87
CA PRO A 316 12.84 -2.26 -22.91
C PRO A 316 14.06 -3.18 -23.09
N GLY A 317 15.29 -2.69 -22.84
CA GLY A 317 16.49 -3.48 -22.92
C GLY A 317 16.55 -4.60 -21.90
N GLN A 318 16.25 -4.26 -20.63
CA GLN A 318 16.17 -5.24 -19.54
C GLN A 318 15.05 -6.26 -19.78
N LEU A 319 13.85 -5.78 -20.14
CA LEU A 319 12.71 -6.67 -20.40
C LEU A 319 13.03 -7.64 -21.55
N ARG A 320 13.62 -7.16 -22.66
CA ARG A 320 14.08 -8.04 -23.75
C ARG A 320 15.03 -9.12 -23.27
N GLN A 321 16.03 -8.77 -22.43
CA GLN A 321 17.00 -9.76 -21.91
C GLN A 321 16.32 -10.85 -21.09
N LEU A 322 15.26 -10.52 -20.35
CA LEU A 322 14.49 -11.49 -19.58
C LEU A 322 13.60 -12.34 -20.51
N LEU A 323 12.92 -11.72 -21.49
CA LEU A 323 12.06 -12.43 -22.46
C LEU A 323 12.85 -13.39 -23.35
N MET A 324 14.08 -13.05 -23.74
CA MET A 324 14.95 -13.95 -24.54
C MET A 324 15.33 -15.24 -23.82
N GLN A 325 15.11 -15.36 -22.49
CA GLN A 325 15.33 -16.59 -21.74
C GLN A 325 14.24 -17.64 -21.97
N PHE A 326 13.11 -17.28 -22.58
CA PHE A 326 12.01 -18.17 -22.91
C PHE A 326 12.04 -18.54 -24.40
N SER A 327 11.45 -19.67 -24.74
CA SER A 327 11.25 -20.04 -26.16
C SER A 327 10.13 -19.20 -26.79
N ASP A 328 10.15 -19.06 -28.12
CA ASP A 328 9.10 -18.32 -28.84
C ASP A 328 7.71 -18.94 -28.59
N VAL A 329 7.62 -20.26 -28.57
CA VAL A 329 6.38 -21.01 -28.28
C VAL A 329 5.88 -20.69 -26.86
N GLU A 330 6.77 -20.58 -25.87
CA GLU A 330 6.38 -20.23 -24.50
C GLU A 330 5.86 -18.80 -24.36
N LEU A 331 6.23 -17.89 -25.25
CA LEU A 331 5.81 -16.49 -25.23
C LEU A 331 4.54 -16.23 -26.06
N ASP A 332 4.38 -16.91 -27.19
CA ASP A 332 3.29 -16.64 -28.15
C ASP A 332 1.89 -16.92 -27.58
N GLU A 333 1.78 -17.89 -26.66
CA GLU A 333 0.53 -18.25 -26.02
C GLU A 333 0.23 -17.44 -24.74
N GLN A 334 1.10 -16.47 -24.39
CA GLN A 334 0.95 -15.75 -23.13
C GLN A 334 0.25 -14.40 -23.29
N PRO A 335 -0.72 -14.09 -22.41
CA PRO A 335 -1.25 -12.74 -22.32
C PRO A 335 -0.15 -11.84 -21.75
N LEU A 336 0.35 -10.95 -22.57
CA LEU A 336 1.24 -9.86 -22.17
C LEU A 336 0.50 -8.54 -22.44
N PRO A 337 0.79 -7.46 -21.71
CA PRO A 337 0.11 -6.17 -21.89
C PRO A 337 0.55 -5.49 -23.19
N GLN A 338 0.11 -6.04 -24.33
CA GLN A 338 0.48 -5.59 -25.68
C GLN A 338 -0.49 -4.54 -26.22
N SER A 339 -1.64 -4.34 -25.59
CA SER A 339 -2.67 -3.39 -26.02
C SER A 339 -3.13 -2.51 -24.84
N GLN A 340 -3.77 -1.38 -25.16
CA GLN A 340 -4.42 -0.51 -24.17
C GLN A 340 -5.87 -0.97 -23.94
N ARG A 341 -6.05 -2.24 -23.55
CA ARG A 341 -7.35 -2.86 -23.27
C ARG A 341 -7.31 -3.57 -21.93
N SER A 342 -8.45 -3.66 -21.29
CA SER A 342 -8.58 -4.35 -20.00
C SER A 342 -8.57 -5.87 -20.12
N ASP A 343 -8.89 -6.43 -21.31
CA ASP A 343 -9.01 -7.89 -21.48
C ASP A 343 -7.70 -8.63 -21.22
N ASP A 344 -6.57 -8.10 -21.74
CA ASP A 344 -5.24 -8.66 -21.48
C ASP A 344 -4.94 -8.69 -19.97
N ARG A 345 -5.37 -7.65 -19.24
CA ARG A 345 -5.17 -7.52 -17.78
C ARG A 345 -6.06 -8.46 -17.00
N PHE A 346 -7.29 -8.72 -17.44
CA PHE A 346 -8.13 -9.76 -16.84
C PHE A 346 -7.52 -11.15 -16.98
N ALA A 347 -7.00 -11.47 -18.17
CA ALA A 347 -6.29 -12.75 -18.37
C ALA A 347 -5.03 -12.87 -17.50
N LEU A 348 -4.28 -11.77 -17.29
CA LEU A 348 -3.12 -11.74 -16.39
C LEU A 348 -3.52 -11.86 -14.92
N LEU A 349 -4.63 -11.23 -14.51
CA LEU A 349 -5.18 -11.35 -13.16
C LEU A 349 -5.62 -12.80 -12.88
N GLU A 350 -6.31 -13.44 -13.83
CA GLU A 350 -6.70 -14.84 -13.74
C GLU A 350 -5.47 -15.76 -13.62
N LYS A 351 -4.41 -15.51 -14.39
CA LYS A 351 -3.15 -16.25 -14.26
C LYS A 351 -2.51 -16.07 -12.88
N LEU A 352 -2.50 -14.85 -12.36
CA LEU A 352 -2.01 -14.60 -11.00
C LEU A 352 -2.84 -15.38 -9.97
N GLN A 353 -4.16 -15.40 -10.11
CA GLN A 353 -5.05 -16.15 -9.21
C GLN A 353 -4.83 -17.66 -9.28
N LEU A 354 -4.63 -18.20 -10.48
CA LEU A 354 -4.31 -19.62 -10.67
C LEU A 354 -3.00 -19.99 -9.97
N LEU A 355 -1.98 -19.16 -10.10
CA LEU A 355 -0.71 -19.33 -9.39
C LEU A 355 -0.89 -19.23 -7.87
N LEU A 356 -1.61 -18.22 -7.39
CA LEU A 356 -1.91 -18.06 -5.96
C LEU A 356 -2.65 -19.27 -5.41
N ARG A 357 -3.62 -19.81 -6.13
CA ARG A 357 -4.36 -21.04 -5.75
C ARG A 357 -3.40 -22.23 -5.60
N SER A 358 -2.49 -22.43 -6.55
CA SER A 358 -1.47 -23.50 -6.49
C SER A 358 -0.50 -23.32 -5.31
N LEU A 359 -0.28 -22.07 -4.89
CA LEU A 359 0.55 -21.72 -3.73
C LEU A 359 -0.21 -21.73 -2.40
N GLY A 360 -1.50 -22.14 -2.41
CA GLY A 360 -2.35 -22.27 -1.22
C GLY A 360 -3.12 -21.00 -0.86
N PHE A 361 -3.33 -20.07 -1.80
CA PHE A 361 -4.16 -18.88 -1.65
C PHE A 361 -5.28 -18.88 -2.71
N PRO A 362 -6.38 -19.60 -2.48
CA PRO A 362 -7.49 -19.66 -3.44
C PRO A 362 -8.24 -18.32 -3.62
N GLY A 363 -8.16 -17.41 -2.64
CA GLY A 363 -8.80 -16.09 -2.69
C GLY A 363 -7.78 -14.95 -2.69
N MET A 364 -8.17 -13.81 -3.28
CA MET A 364 -7.38 -12.57 -3.29
C MET A 364 -8.25 -11.40 -2.87
N ILE A 365 -7.75 -10.57 -1.96
CA ILE A 365 -8.41 -9.32 -1.53
C ILE A 365 -7.44 -8.15 -1.78
N VAL A 366 -7.95 -7.11 -2.42
CA VAL A 366 -7.25 -5.83 -2.60
C VAL A 366 -7.92 -4.80 -1.69
N ILE A 367 -7.16 -4.14 -0.83
CA ILE A 367 -7.65 -3.03 -0.02
C ILE A 367 -7.14 -1.73 -0.62
N VAL A 368 -8.09 -0.87 -0.98
CA VAL A 368 -7.83 0.47 -1.52
C VAL A 368 -8.17 1.49 -0.44
N ASP A 369 -7.19 2.29 -0.03
CA ASP A 369 -7.34 3.33 1.00
C ASP A 369 -6.54 4.57 0.58
N ARG A 370 -6.75 5.72 1.22
CA ARG A 370 -5.98 6.96 1.05
C ARG A 370 -6.00 7.56 -0.36
N VAL A 371 -7.14 7.49 -1.02
CA VAL A 371 -7.31 8.05 -2.37
C VAL A 371 -7.28 9.60 -2.40
N ASP A 372 -7.37 10.24 -1.24
CA ASP A 372 -7.29 11.69 -1.03
C ASP A 372 -5.84 12.21 -0.84
N GLU A 373 -4.91 11.35 -0.45
CA GLU A 373 -3.53 11.73 -0.11
C GLU A 373 -2.58 11.97 -1.30
N PRO A 374 -2.75 11.36 -2.50
CA PRO A 374 -1.79 11.53 -3.59
C PRO A 374 -1.58 13.00 -3.97
N GLU A 375 -0.33 13.38 -4.27
CA GLU A 375 0.06 14.75 -4.61
C GLU A 375 -0.76 15.35 -5.76
N LEU A 376 -1.05 14.54 -6.79
CA LEU A 376 -1.87 14.98 -7.92
C LEU A 376 -3.34 15.17 -7.55
N VAL A 377 -3.82 14.51 -6.51
CA VAL A 377 -5.20 14.60 -6.01
C VAL A 377 -5.34 15.74 -5.02
N ASN A 378 -4.44 15.81 -4.03
CA ASN A 378 -4.36 16.87 -3.02
C ASN A 378 -5.72 17.16 -2.34
N GLY A 379 -6.44 16.11 -1.95
CA GLY A 379 -7.72 16.20 -1.26
C GLY A 379 -8.90 16.78 -2.08
N GLN A 380 -8.71 17.04 -3.38
CA GLN A 380 -9.77 17.60 -4.23
C GLN A 380 -10.77 16.52 -4.68
N ALA A 381 -12.04 16.69 -4.36
CA ALA A 381 -13.09 15.69 -4.59
C ALA A 381 -13.23 15.29 -6.07
N GLU A 382 -13.16 16.25 -7.00
CA GLU A 382 -13.20 15.98 -8.45
C GLU A 382 -11.99 15.14 -8.93
N ARG A 383 -10.83 15.37 -8.37
CA ARG A 383 -9.62 14.59 -8.67
C ARG A 383 -9.66 13.20 -8.07
N MET A 384 -10.17 13.08 -6.84
CA MET A 384 -10.46 11.76 -6.25
C MET A 384 -11.44 10.97 -7.11
N LYS A 385 -12.49 11.63 -7.61
CA LYS A 385 -13.42 11.04 -8.57
C LYS A 385 -12.69 10.50 -9.80
N GLN A 386 -11.86 11.31 -10.45
CA GLN A 386 -11.09 10.87 -11.63
C GLN A 386 -10.18 9.67 -11.33
N LEU A 387 -9.59 9.63 -10.14
CA LEU A 387 -8.75 8.51 -9.69
C LEU A 387 -9.58 7.23 -9.47
N VAL A 388 -10.74 7.31 -8.82
CA VAL A 388 -11.49 6.13 -8.35
C VAL A 388 -12.44 5.56 -9.40
N TRP A 389 -13.07 6.41 -10.25
CA TRP A 389 -14.13 5.99 -11.18
C TRP A 389 -13.75 4.86 -12.14
N PRO A 390 -12.52 4.78 -12.65
CA PRO A 390 -12.12 3.64 -13.47
C PRO A 390 -12.17 2.28 -12.73
N LEU A 391 -11.99 2.28 -11.39
CA LEU A 391 -12.09 1.05 -10.56
C LEU A 391 -13.53 0.56 -10.40
N LEU A 392 -14.52 1.45 -10.55
CA LEU A 392 -15.94 1.11 -10.43
C LEU A 392 -16.46 0.48 -11.74
N ASP A 393 -15.95 -0.71 -12.01
CA ASP A 393 -16.31 -1.53 -13.18
C ASP A 393 -16.83 -2.90 -12.72
N ASN A 394 -18.03 -3.27 -13.16
CA ASN A 394 -18.71 -4.49 -12.69
C ASN A 394 -17.92 -5.77 -12.99
N LYS A 395 -17.18 -5.84 -14.13
CA LYS A 395 -16.37 -7.01 -14.46
C LYS A 395 -15.22 -7.20 -13.45
N LEU A 396 -14.60 -6.09 -13.03
CA LEU A 396 -13.56 -6.12 -11.98
C LEU A 396 -14.16 -6.41 -10.60
N LEU A 397 -15.24 -5.71 -10.23
CA LEU A 397 -15.84 -5.80 -8.89
C LEU A 397 -16.50 -7.15 -8.60
N LYS A 398 -16.83 -7.93 -9.64
CA LYS A 398 -17.43 -9.26 -9.56
C LYS A 398 -16.51 -10.40 -10.02
N HIS A 399 -15.23 -10.12 -10.16
CA HIS A 399 -14.30 -11.15 -10.59
C HIS A 399 -14.25 -12.29 -9.56
N GLU A 400 -14.26 -13.54 -10.04
CA GLU A 400 -14.34 -14.72 -9.18
C GLU A 400 -13.12 -14.83 -8.26
N ASN A 401 -13.36 -15.24 -7.00
CA ASN A 401 -12.32 -15.36 -5.97
C ASN A 401 -11.48 -14.09 -5.74
N PHE A 402 -12.06 -12.95 -6.08
CA PHE A 402 -11.43 -11.63 -6.00
C PHE A 402 -12.37 -10.64 -5.31
N GLY A 403 -11.87 -9.93 -4.30
CA GLY A 403 -12.63 -8.90 -3.62
C GLY A 403 -11.84 -7.61 -3.53
N ILE A 404 -12.49 -6.48 -3.80
CA ILE A 404 -11.91 -5.16 -3.59
C ILE A 404 -12.61 -4.49 -2.41
N LYS A 405 -11.85 -4.03 -1.42
CA LYS A 405 -12.34 -3.25 -0.30
C LYS A 405 -11.95 -1.79 -0.54
N LEU A 406 -12.89 -1.00 -1.07
CA LEU A 406 -12.71 0.42 -1.37
C LEU A 406 -13.10 1.25 -0.15
N LEU A 407 -12.14 1.88 0.52
CA LEU A 407 -12.33 2.77 1.67
C LEU A 407 -12.25 4.21 1.18
N LEU A 408 -13.37 4.81 0.86
CA LEU A 408 -13.47 6.07 0.13
C LEU A 408 -13.92 7.23 1.03
N PRO A 409 -13.50 8.48 0.76
CA PRO A 409 -14.05 9.66 1.37
C PRO A 409 -15.56 9.83 1.09
N SER A 410 -16.30 10.35 2.07
CA SER A 410 -17.76 10.57 1.97
C SER A 410 -18.16 11.48 0.81
N GLU A 411 -17.32 12.43 0.45
CA GLU A 411 -17.50 13.36 -0.65
C GLU A 411 -17.74 12.65 -1.99
N LEU A 412 -17.14 11.47 -2.18
CA LEU A 412 -17.32 10.70 -3.39
C LEU A 412 -18.71 10.07 -3.53
N HIS A 413 -19.41 9.80 -2.41
CA HIS A 413 -20.77 9.28 -2.45
C HIS A 413 -21.74 10.25 -3.16
N TYR A 414 -21.58 11.54 -2.87
CA TYR A 414 -22.37 12.59 -3.50
C TYR A 414 -22.27 12.62 -5.04
N PHE A 415 -21.10 12.29 -5.58
CA PHE A 415 -20.92 12.23 -7.03
C PHE A 415 -21.58 11.00 -7.65
N ILE A 416 -21.62 9.86 -6.94
CA ILE A 416 -22.24 8.64 -7.45
C ILE A 416 -23.73 8.86 -7.72
N ASP A 417 -24.44 9.52 -6.81
CA ASP A 417 -25.87 9.76 -6.93
C ASP A 417 -26.24 10.68 -8.13
N ARG A 418 -25.25 11.44 -8.63
CA ARG A 418 -25.41 12.38 -9.74
C ARG A 418 -24.85 11.89 -11.06
N GLU A 419 -24.32 10.66 -11.07
CA GLU A 419 -23.76 10.07 -12.29
C GLU A 419 -24.84 9.65 -13.28
N THR A 420 -24.39 9.46 -14.53
CA THR A 420 -25.27 9.05 -15.62
C THR A 420 -25.76 7.62 -15.42
N ARG A 421 -26.90 7.30 -16.05
CA ARG A 421 -27.43 5.94 -16.07
C ARG A 421 -26.42 4.93 -16.61
N GLU A 422 -25.63 5.30 -17.61
CA GLU A 422 -24.56 4.45 -18.20
C GLU A 422 -23.49 4.09 -17.16
N PHE A 423 -23.12 5.06 -16.29
CA PHE A 423 -22.20 4.77 -15.18
C PHE A 423 -22.78 3.73 -14.23
N HIS A 424 -24.04 3.90 -13.80
CA HIS A 424 -24.71 2.96 -12.89
C HIS A 424 -24.83 1.56 -13.50
N GLU A 425 -25.13 1.46 -14.80
CA GLU A 425 -25.20 0.18 -15.52
C GLU A 425 -23.81 -0.47 -15.63
N ARG A 426 -22.75 0.30 -15.77
CA ARG A 426 -21.36 -0.20 -15.82
C ARG A 426 -20.85 -0.60 -14.43
N ALA A 427 -21.05 0.22 -13.42
CA ALA A 427 -20.53 0.01 -12.06
C ALA A 427 -21.32 -1.05 -11.29
N ARG A 428 -22.64 -1.14 -11.48
CA ARG A 428 -23.57 -2.05 -10.79
C ARG A 428 -23.33 -2.11 -9.27
N LEU A 429 -23.20 -0.94 -8.67
CA LEU A 429 -23.00 -0.82 -7.23
C LEU A 429 -24.18 -1.36 -6.41
N ASP A 430 -25.36 -1.39 -7.00
CA ASP A 430 -26.56 -2.04 -6.46
C ASP A 430 -26.35 -3.53 -6.11
N LYS A 431 -25.38 -4.18 -6.73
CA LYS A 431 -25.02 -5.58 -6.53
C LYS A 431 -23.80 -5.81 -5.64
N GLN A 432 -23.25 -4.77 -5.05
CA GLN A 432 -22.07 -4.83 -4.20
C GLN A 432 -22.44 -4.53 -2.74
N ASN A 433 -21.55 -4.84 -1.82
CA ASN A 433 -21.68 -4.45 -0.42
C ASN A 433 -21.33 -2.96 -0.26
N VAL A 434 -22.30 -2.07 -0.46
CA VAL A 434 -22.08 -0.63 -0.31
C VAL A 434 -22.49 -0.18 1.08
N VAL A 435 -21.57 0.52 1.77
CA VAL A 435 -21.80 1.25 3.01
C VAL A 435 -21.79 2.72 2.65
N ALA A 436 -22.98 3.31 2.49
CA ALA A 436 -23.15 4.70 2.01
C ALA A 436 -22.63 5.75 3.00
N SER A 437 -22.70 5.43 4.31
CA SER A 437 -22.14 6.27 5.36
C SER A 437 -21.47 5.39 6.43
N PHE A 438 -20.24 5.73 6.76
CA PHE A 438 -19.46 5.06 7.81
C PHE A 438 -19.54 5.87 9.10
N ASP A 439 -20.79 6.04 9.58
CA ASP A 439 -21.11 6.82 10.77
C ASP A 439 -21.24 5.92 11.98
N TRP A 440 -20.82 6.43 13.12
CA TRP A 440 -20.90 5.76 14.40
C TRP A 440 -22.15 6.19 15.17
N THR A 441 -22.82 5.23 15.81
CA THR A 441 -23.85 5.55 16.80
C THR A 441 -23.22 5.97 18.12
N GLY A 442 -23.96 6.72 18.93
CA GLY A 442 -23.47 7.15 20.24
C GLY A 442 -23.08 5.98 21.14
N GLU A 443 -23.87 4.90 21.11
CA GLU A 443 -23.60 3.65 21.84
C GLU A 443 -22.31 2.98 21.35
N ALA A 444 -22.11 2.88 20.03
CA ALA A 444 -20.89 2.28 19.47
C ALA A 444 -19.65 3.10 19.81
N LEU A 445 -19.75 4.43 19.87
CA LEU A 445 -18.67 5.31 20.34
C LEU A 445 -18.43 5.14 21.84
N TYR A 446 -19.48 4.97 22.63
CA TYR A 446 -19.34 4.67 24.07
C TYR A 446 -18.60 3.34 24.30
N ASP A 447 -18.97 2.29 23.58
CA ASP A 447 -18.29 0.98 23.64
C ASP A 447 -16.83 1.07 23.19
N LEU A 448 -16.54 1.88 22.17
CA LEU A 448 -15.17 2.15 21.72
C LEU A 448 -14.34 2.83 22.81
N ILE A 449 -14.88 3.87 23.46
CA ILE A 449 -14.23 4.55 24.60
C ILE A 449 -13.99 3.57 25.74
N ALA A 450 -15.01 2.80 26.13
CA ALA A 450 -14.92 1.82 27.21
C ALA A 450 -13.87 0.73 26.91
N SER A 451 -13.77 0.28 25.67
CA SER A 451 -12.75 -0.67 25.21
C SER A 451 -11.33 -0.09 25.35
N ARG A 452 -11.13 1.17 24.94
CA ARG A 452 -9.84 1.86 25.05
C ARG A 452 -9.43 2.11 26.50
N MET A 453 -10.37 2.51 27.35
CA MET A 453 -10.12 2.68 28.79
C MET A 453 -9.69 1.35 29.43
N ARG A 454 -10.40 0.27 29.14
CA ARG A 454 -10.02 -1.07 29.62
C ARG A 454 -8.64 -1.50 29.14
N ALA A 455 -8.27 -1.18 27.90
CA ALA A 455 -6.95 -1.47 27.34
C ALA A 455 -5.80 -0.72 28.04
N CYS A 456 -6.11 0.45 28.62
CA CYS A 456 -5.16 1.27 29.38
C CYS A 456 -5.28 1.11 30.90
N ALA A 457 -6.18 0.25 31.38
CA ALA A 457 -6.43 0.07 32.81
C ALA A 457 -5.35 -0.78 33.49
N SER A 458 -5.22 -0.62 34.80
CA SER A 458 -4.47 -1.55 35.67
C SER A 458 -5.09 -2.95 35.62
N PRO A 459 -4.33 -4.03 35.85
CA PRO A 459 -4.78 -5.42 35.63
C PRO A 459 -6.12 -5.81 36.27
N ASP A 460 -6.44 -5.27 37.44
CA ASP A 460 -7.67 -5.57 38.18
C ASP A 460 -8.77 -4.50 38.01
N ALA A 461 -8.50 -3.45 37.24
CA ALA A 461 -9.39 -2.31 37.11
C ALA A 461 -10.38 -2.50 35.95
N ARG A 462 -11.60 -2.03 36.14
CA ARG A 462 -12.64 -1.99 35.09
C ARG A 462 -13.23 -0.59 34.99
N PRO A 463 -12.44 0.41 34.56
CA PRO A 463 -12.91 1.78 34.45
C PRO A 463 -14.05 1.89 33.45
N SER A 464 -15.06 2.69 33.79
CA SER A 464 -16.15 3.06 32.90
C SER A 464 -16.00 4.51 32.44
N PRO A 465 -16.39 4.86 31.21
CA PRO A 465 -16.39 6.27 30.75
C PRO A 465 -17.17 7.19 31.69
N ARG A 466 -18.20 6.66 32.35
CA ARG A 466 -19.02 7.36 33.32
C ARG A 466 -18.24 7.82 34.55
N ASP A 467 -17.18 7.09 34.94
CA ASP A 467 -16.39 7.37 36.14
C ASP A 467 -15.66 8.72 36.08
N PHE A 468 -15.48 9.30 34.91
CA PHE A 468 -14.85 10.61 34.75
C PHE A 468 -15.74 11.78 35.16
N PHE A 469 -17.06 11.59 35.25
CA PHE A 469 -18.04 12.68 35.37
C PHE A 469 -18.75 12.73 36.71
N ASN A 470 -19.20 13.92 37.07
CA ASN A 470 -20.12 14.13 38.18
C ASN A 470 -21.47 13.42 37.97
N ALA A 471 -22.22 13.24 39.01
CA ALA A 471 -23.55 12.60 38.97
C ALA A 471 -24.56 13.35 38.09
N ASP A 472 -24.39 14.67 37.96
CA ASP A 472 -25.27 15.55 37.14
C ASP A 472 -25.28 15.22 35.67
N LEU A 473 -24.18 14.70 35.10
CA LEU A 473 -24.13 14.26 33.72
C LEU A 473 -24.71 12.84 33.62
N THR A 474 -25.87 12.68 33.03
CA THR A 474 -26.48 11.37 32.80
C THR A 474 -25.77 10.62 31.67
N GLU A 475 -25.80 9.28 31.72
CA GLU A 475 -25.23 8.44 30.65
C GLU A 475 -25.94 8.72 29.32
N THR A 476 -27.25 8.91 29.33
CA THR A 476 -28.02 9.27 28.13
C THR A 476 -27.53 10.58 27.52
N ARG A 477 -27.22 11.61 28.35
CA ARG A 477 -26.66 12.88 27.85
C ARG A 477 -25.27 12.69 27.27
N PHE A 478 -24.43 11.85 27.90
CA PHE A 478 -23.11 11.54 27.38
C PHE A 478 -23.18 10.84 26.02
N ILE A 479 -24.01 9.79 25.88
CA ILE A 479 -24.22 9.08 24.61
C ILE A 479 -24.75 10.05 23.53
N ALA A 480 -25.69 10.94 23.87
CA ALA A 480 -26.18 11.95 22.95
C ALA A 480 -25.09 12.94 22.48
N ALA A 481 -24.17 13.31 23.37
CA ALA A 481 -23.02 14.13 23.02
C ALA A 481 -22.07 13.39 22.06
N LEU A 482 -21.79 12.11 22.32
CA LEU A 482 -20.97 11.26 21.42
C LEU A 482 -21.62 11.14 20.04
N GLN A 483 -22.94 10.94 19.97
CA GLN A 483 -23.70 10.90 18.72
C GLN A 483 -23.52 12.19 17.92
N SER A 484 -23.44 13.34 18.56
CA SER A 484 -23.25 14.64 17.90
C SER A 484 -21.82 14.86 17.36
N LEU A 485 -20.82 14.13 17.87
CA LEU A 485 -19.44 14.17 17.40
C LEU A 485 -19.18 13.24 16.19
N THR A 486 -20.07 12.30 15.93
CA THR A 486 -20.15 11.41 14.76
C THR A 486 -18.94 10.51 14.48
N THR A 487 -17.72 10.92 14.80
CA THR A 487 -16.48 10.20 14.43
C THR A 487 -15.59 9.90 15.65
N PRO A 488 -14.87 8.76 15.64
CA PRO A 488 -13.91 8.43 16.69
C PRO A 488 -12.83 9.52 16.90
N ARG A 489 -12.33 10.14 15.84
CA ARG A 489 -11.32 11.21 15.94
C ARG A 489 -11.85 12.40 16.74
N ASN A 490 -13.05 12.88 16.45
CA ASN A 490 -13.65 14.00 17.16
C ASN A 490 -13.91 13.65 18.64
N VAL A 491 -14.30 12.40 18.91
CA VAL A 491 -14.50 11.90 20.28
C VAL A 491 -13.18 11.87 21.05
N PHE A 492 -12.10 11.37 20.46
CA PHE A 492 -10.79 11.31 21.14
C PHE A 492 -10.25 12.72 21.38
N ARG A 493 -10.35 13.61 20.40
CA ARG A 493 -9.99 15.02 20.55
C ARG A 493 -10.81 15.71 21.64
N PHE A 494 -12.10 15.46 21.69
CA PHE A 494 -12.99 15.97 22.73
C PHE A 494 -12.57 15.50 24.12
N LEU A 495 -12.40 14.19 24.32
CA LEU A 495 -12.03 13.62 25.62
C LEU A 495 -10.63 14.02 26.06
N TYR A 496 -9.66 14.02 25.16
CA TYR A 496 -8.31 14.51 25.46
C TYR A 496 -8.34 15.96 25.95
N ARG A 497 -8.99 16.84 25.19
CA ARG A 497 -9.12 18.26 25.55
C ARG A 497 -9.87 18.44 26.86
N LEU A 498 -10.91 17.69 27.08
CA LEU A 498 -11.71 17.74 28.30
C LEU A 498 -10.90 17.40 29.55
N ILE A 499 -10.06 16.34 29.49
CA ILE A 499 -9.14 15.96 30.57
C ILE A 499 -8.10 17.08 30.79
N THR A 500 -7.48 17.56 29.73
CA THR A 500 -6.46 18.61 29.81
C THR A 500 -7.03 19.91 30.42
N GLU A 501 -8.19 20.38 29.97
CA GLU A 501 -8.83 21.57 30.49
C GLU A 501 -9.31 21.40 31.95
N HIS A 502 -9.75 20.19 32.31
CA HIS A 502 -10.10 19.88 33.68
C HIS A 502 -8.87 19.96 34.62
N CYS A 503 -7.75 19.33 34.22
CA CYS A 503 -6.53 19.35 35.00
C CYS A 503 -5.97 20.77 35.19
N LYS A 504 -6.09 21.66 34.21
CA LYS A 504 -5.67 23.07 34.32
C LYS A 504 -6.49 23.89 35.31
N ARG A 505 -7.73 23.50 35.60
CA ARG A 505 -8.64 24.25 36.54
C ARG A 505 -8.35 23.99 37.99
N PHE A 506 -7.69 22.86 38.34
CA PHE A 506 -7.50 22.42 39.71
C PHE A 506 -6.02 22.36 40.07
N ARG A 507 -5.71 22.56 41.35
CA ARG A 507 -4.34 22.45 41.89
C ARG A 507 -4.08 21.04 42.39
N SER A 508 -2.81 20.61 42.33
CA SER A 508 -2.39 19.29 42.88
C SER A 508 -2.64 19.16 44.37
N GLU A 509 -2.67 20.28 45.13
CA GLU A 509 -2.97 20.27 46.57
C GLU A 509 -4.44 20.01 46.87
N THR A 510 -5.37 20.35 45.96
CA THR A 510 -6.83 20.17 46.11
C THR A 510 -7.42 19.56 44.86
N PRO A 511 -7.02 18.30 44.53
CA PRO A 511 -7.41 17.69 43.28
C PRO A 511 -8.91 17.37 43.26
N GLN A 512 -9.52 17.59 42.12
CA GLN A 512 -10.87 17.08 41.81
C GLN A 512 -10.78 16.12 40.62
N PHE A 513 -11.31 14.93 40.82
CA PHE A 513 -11.20 13.83 39.85
C PHE A 513 -12.51 13.57 39.09
N LYS A 514 -13.51 14.41 39.31
CA LYS A 514 -14.78 14.36 38.57
C LYS A 514 -14.97 15.61 37.74
N ILE A 515 -15.22 15.44 36.46
CA ILE A 515 -15.42 16.51 35.52
C ILE A 515 -16.85 17.06 35.69
N ALA A 516 -16.97 18.37 35.83
CA ALA A 516 -18.25 19.06 35.97
C ALA A 516 -18.99 19.21 34.63
N SER A 517 -20.33 19.26 34.68
CA SER A 517 -21.19 19.36 33.50
C SER A 517 -20.97 20.65 32.71
N ASP A 518 -20.64 21.78 33.36
CA ASP A 518 -20.37 23.06 32.70
C ASP A 518 -19.14 22.99 31.79
N LEU A 519 -18.05 22.35 32.28
CA LEU A 519 -16.84 22.12 31.49
C LEU A 519 -17.11 21.17 30.32
N PHE A 520 -17.89 20.10 30.56
CA PHE A 520 -18.27 19.14 29.53
C PHE A 520 -19.02 19.86 28.39
N GLU A 521 -20.06 20.63 28.68
CA GLU A 521 -20.87 21.31 27.67
C GLU A 521 -20.08 22.40 26.93
N SER A 522 -19.27 23.17 27.63
CA SER A 522 -18.45 24.20 27.00
C SER A 522 -17.39 23.61 26.06
N THR A 523 -16.73 22.54 26.48
CA THR A 523 -15.73 21.85 25.64
C THR A 523 -16.40 21.19 24.43
N LEU A 524 -17.56 20.58 24.60
CA LEU A 524 -18.35 19.99 23.52
C LEU A 524 -18.71 21.03 22.47
N ALA A 525 -19.21 22.20 22.89
CA ALA A 525 -19.57 23.29 21.99
C ALA A 525 -18.38 23.80 21.17
N VAL A 526 -17.20 23.89 21.79
CA VAL A 526 -15.96 24.30 21.09
C VAL A 526 -15.58 23.28 20.03
N VAL A 527 -15.53 21.99 20.36
CA VAL A 527 -15.13 20.93 19.40
C VAL A 527 -16.14 20.87 18.24
N GLN A 528 -17.44 20.98 18.50
CA GLN A 528 -18.45 21.04 17.45
C GLN A 528 -18.32 22.28 16.54
N ALA A 529 -17.91 23.42 17.08
CA ALA A 529 -17.69 24.63 16.30
C ALA A 529 -16.43 24.51 15.42
N GLU A 530 -15.40 23.83 15.89
CA GLU A 530 -14.18 23.53 15.13
C GLU A 530 -14.46 22.56 13.97
N ASP A 531 -15.25 21.51 14.22
CA ASP A 531 -15.63 20.51 13.22
C ASP A 531 -16.44 21.11 12.06
N ARG A 532 -17.35 22.05 12.35
CA ARG A 532 -18.13 22.76 11.31
C ARG A 532 -17.30 23.67 10.40
N ARG A 533 -16.06 24.01 10.78
CA ARG A 533 -15.15 24.86 10.02
C ARG A 533 -14.19 24.08 9.12
N GLN A 534 -14.03 22.78 9.37
CA GLN A 534 -13.25 21.86 8.56
C GLN A 534 -14.09 21.23 7.43
#